data_11606c9be14e1784501bee552522f7ac
#
_entry.id   11606c9be14e1784501bee552522f7ac
#
_cell.length_a   1.000
_cell.length_b   1.000
_cell.length_c   1.000
_cell.angle_alpha   90.00
_cell.angle_beta   90.00
_cell.angle_gamma   90.00
#
_symmetry.space_group_name_H-M   'P 1'
#
loop_
_entity.id
_entity.type
_entity.pdbx_description
1 polymer ?
#
loop_
_entity_poly.entity_id
_entity_poly.type
_entity_poly.pdbx_seq_one_letter_code
_entity_poly.pdbx_strand_id
1 'polypeptide(L)'
;MNLDELLGLQQFESSTMECKAKLNRDDVVGWLKSIAGFANANGGTFFIGVEDKTNKLIGFDRTGADNERNYFNNQVNEHLTPRPKMEISFLRYEVKEKERYIIRVCVPESEIKPVILQYKGVPGIYMRREGFTNGATYEEIIVMGQKSRET
;
A
#
# COMPACT_ATOMS: atom_id res chain seq x y z
N MET A 1 7.53 -19.33 7.81
CA MET A 1 8.06 -18.74 6.55
C MET A 1 7.92 -17.23 6.61
N ASN A 2 8.90 -16.52 6.09
CA ASN A 2 8.86 -15.08 6.01
C ASN A 2 8.81 -14.62 4.54
N LEU A 3 8.61 -13.31 4.34
CA LEU A 3 8.45 -12.74 3.02
C LEU A 3 9.69 -12.93 2.15
N ASP A 4 10.89 -12.81 2.73
CA ASP A 4 12.14 -12.97 1.99
C ASP A 4 12.26 -14.36 1.40
N GLU A 5 11.90 -15.39 2.17
CA GLU A 5 11.90 -16.77 1.71
C GLU A 5 10.91 -16.97 0.56
N LEU A 6 9.71 -16.40 0.68
CA LEU A 6 8.68 -16.53 -0.35
C LEU A 6 9.11 -15.88 -1.66
N LEU A 7 9.71 -14.68 -1.59
CA LEU A 7 10.15 -13.95 -2.77
C LEU A 7 11.47 -14.47 -3.34
N GLY A 8 12.22 -15.26 -2.56
CA GLY A 8 13.53 -15.76 -2.99
C GLY A 8 14.59 -14.67 -3.12
N LEU A 9 14.37 -13.53 -2.50
CA LEU A 9 15.26 -12.37 -2.53
C LEU A 9 15.45 -11.85 -1.12
N GLN A 10 16.61 -11.24 -0.85
CA GLN A 10 16.77 -10.47 0.37
C GLN A 10 16.05 -9.15 0.19
N GLN A 11 15.02 -8.95 1.00
CA GLN A 11 14.27 -7.71 1.03
C GLN A 11 14.76 -6.88 2.20
N PHE A 12 15.12 -5.65 1.93
CA PHE A 12 15.43 -4.70 2.97
C PHE A 12 14.24 -3.78 3.14
N GLU A 13 13.86 -3.48 4.37
CA GLU A 13 12.89 -2.43 4.61
C GLU A 13 13.41 -1.16 3.96
N SER A 14 12.60 -0.62 3.07
CA SER A 14 12.98 0.57 2.32
C SER A 14 11.80 1.52 2.29
N SER A 15 12.03 2.73 1.77
CA SER A 15 10.96 3.68 1.52
C SER A 15 9.90 3.13 0.56
N THR A 16 10.22 2.05 -0.16
CA THR A 16 9.36 1.49 -1.22
C THR A 16 8.58 0.25 -0.80
N MET A 17 8.64 -0.15 0.46
CA MET A 17 7.93 -1.36 0.92
C MET A 17 7.24 -1.13 2.25
N GLU A 18 6.03 -1.65 2.39
CA GLU A 18 5.30 -1.68 3.66
C GLU A 18 4.52 -2.98 3.78
N CYS A 19 4.49 -3.54 5.00
CA CYS A 19 3.79 -4.79 5.31
C CYS A 19 2.73 -4.56 6.36
N LYS A 20 1.56 -5.18 6.17
CA LYS A 20 0.46 -5.19 7.14
C LYS A 20 -0.07 -6.62 7.27
N ALA A 21 -0.24 -7.10 8.49
CA ALA A 21 -0.81 -8.43 8.71
C ALA A 21 -2.24 -8.52 8.20
N LYS A 22 -3.00 -7.46 8.40
CA LYS A 22 -4.36 -7.29 7.86
C LYS A 22 -4.67 -5.80 7.76
N LEU A 23 -5.72 -5.45 7.01
CA LEU A 23 -6.19 -4.07 6.94
C LEU A 23 -7.05 -3.76 8.14
N ASN A 24 -6.64 -2.78 8.94
CA ASN A 24 -7.36 -2.38 10.16
C ASN A 24 -8.63 -1.62 9.78
N ARG A 25 -9.81 -2.21 10.10
CA ARG A 25 -11.11 -1.59 9.82
C ARG A 25 -11.40 -0.39 10.71
N ASP A 26 -10.75 -0.31 11.86
CA ASP A 26 -10.95 0.77 12.82
C ASP A 26 -10.01 1.95 12.58
N ASP A 27 -9.00 1.77 11.75
CA ASP A 27 -8.05 2.83 11.39
C ASP A 27 -7.70 2.72 9.91
N VAL A 28 -8.66 3.09 9.07
CA VAL A 28 -8.50 3.02 7.61
C VAL A 28 -7.43 3.98 7.13
N VAL A 29 -7.39 5.20 7.65
CA VAL A 29 -6.38 6.19 7.29
C VAL A 29 -4.97 5.67 7.61
N GLY A 30 -4.82 4.92 8.70
CA GLY A 30 -3.54 4.39 9.14
C GLY A 30 -2.79 3.56 8.09
N TRP A 31 -3.52 2.81 7.26
CA TRP A 31 -2.89 2.05 6.18
C TRP A 31 -3.11 2.68 4.79
N LEU A 32 -4.24 3.36 4.60
CA LEU A 32 -4.58 3.94 3.29
C LEU A 32 -3.65 5.09 2.92
N LYS A 33 -3.17 5.84 3.92
CA LYS A 33 -2.20 6.92 3.69
C LYS A 33 -0.89 6.43 3.06
N SER A 34 -0.51 5.18 3.30
CA SER A 34 0.70 4.59 2.71
C SER A 34 0.55 4.43 1.20
N ILE A 35 -0.64 4.06 0.75
CA ILE A 35 -0.93 3.94 -0.68
C ILE A 35 -0.84 5.32 -1.35
N ALA A 36 -1.49 6.33 -0.75
CA ALA A 36 -1.40 7.71 -1.24
C ALA A 36 0.03 8.22 -1.23
N GLY A 37 0.77 7.93 -0.16
CA GLY A 37 2.16 8.34 0.00
C GLY A 37 3.08 7.73 -1.06
N PHE A 38 2.92 6.46 -1.37
CA PHE A 38 3.66 5.81 -2.47
C PHE A 38 3.36 6.50 -3.80
N ALA A 39 2.08 6.72 -4.08
CA ALA A 39 1.65 7.34 -5.34
C ALA A 39 2.20 8.76 -5.50
N ASN A 40 2.29 9.52 -4.42
CA ASN A 40 2.81 10.89 -4.42
C ASN A 40 4.34 10.97 -4.42
N ALA A 41 5.01 9.89 -4.06
CA ALA A 41 6.48 9.84 -4.02
C ALA A 41 7.03 9.05 -5.22
N ASN A 42 7.73 7.97 -4.98
CA ASN A 42 8.42 7.19 -6.02
C ASN A 42 7.78 5.83 -6.26
N GLY A 43 6.54 5.64 -5.81
CA GLY A 43 5.90 4.35 -5.87
C GLY A 43 6.34 3.44 -4.74
N GLY A 44 5.82 2.22 -4.71
CA GLY A 44 6.19 1.24 -3.72
C GLY A 44 5.33 -0.01 -3.79
N THR A 45 5.64 -0.95 -2.90
CA THR A 45 4.91 -2.21 -2.80
C THR A 45 4.33 -2.36 -1.40
N PHE A 46 3.06 -2.71 -1.36
CA PHE A 46 2.31 -2.88 -0.12
C PHE A 46 1.88 -4.35 -0.03
N PHE A 47 2.28 -5.02 1.05
CA PHE A 47 1.95 -6.42 1.28
C PHE A 47 0.91 -6.54 2.38
N ILE A 48 -0.14 -7.32 2.12
CA ILE A 48 -1.19 -7.62 3.10
C ILE A 48 -1.12 -9.10 3.44
N GLY A 49 -1.10 -9.42 4.72
CA GLY A 49 -0.91 -10.78 5.20
C GLY A 49 0.51 -11.06 5.67
N VAL A 50 1.30 -10.02 5.87
CA VAL A 50 2.70 -10.11 6.32
C VAL A 50 2.86 -9.27 7.58
N GLU A 51 3.41 -9.86 8.63
CA GLU A 51 3.63 -9.16 9.88
C GLU A 51 4.73 -8.12 9.71
N ASP A 52 4.45 -6.90 10.14
CA ASP A 52 5.44 -5.82 10.14
C ASP A 52 6.62 -6.18 11.05
N LYS A 53 7.80 -5.69 10.72
CA LYS A 53 9.08 -5.90 11.43
C LYS A 53 9.69 -7.28 11.25
N THR A 54 8.93 -8.36 11.43
CA THR A 54 9.46 -9.73 11.32
C THR A 54 9.38 -10.26 9.91
N ASN A 55 8.50 -9.69 9.08
CA ASN A 55 8.18 -10.17 7.73
C ASN A 55 7.63 -11.60 7.72
N LYS A 56 7.11 -12.05 8.85
CA LYS A 56 6.50 -13.37 8.97
C LYS A 56 5.20 -13.42 8.17
N LEU A 57 5.01 -14.50 7.41
CA LEU A 57 3.79 -14.70 6.63
C LEU A 57 2.66 -15.12 7.55
N ILE A 58 1.60 -14.32 7.56
CA ILE A 58 0.35 -14.62 8.25
C ILE A 58 -0.64 -15.17 7.23
N GLY A 59 -0.82 -14.45 6.13
CA GLY A 59 -1.62 -14.88 4.99
C GLY A 59 -3.08 -15.09 5.28
N PHE A 60 -3.76 -15.53 4.23
CA PHE A 60 -5.21 -15.79 4.24
C PHE A 60 -5.48 -17.08 3.48
N ASP A 61 -6.60 -17.74 3.77
CA ASP A 61 -7.13 -18.72 2.84
C ASP A 61 -7.64 -17.98 1.59
N ARG A 62 -8.05 -18.70 0.56
CA ARG A 62 -8.45 -18.07 -0.70
C ARG A 62 -9.63 -17.13 -0.52
N THR A 63 -10.64 -17.54 0.21
CA THR A 63 -11.82 -16.68 0.45
C THR A 63 -11.45 -15.43 1.23
N GLY A 64 -10.61 -15.58 2.27
CA GLY A 64 -10.12 -14.45 3.05
C GLY A 64 -9.31 -13.48 2.21
N ALA A 65 -8.46 -13.99 1.32
CA ALA A 65 -7.66 -13.15 0.42
C ALA A 65 -8.57 -12.37 -0.55
N ASP A 66 -9.57 -13.02 -1.13
CA ASP A 66 -10.54 -12.36 -2.01
C ASP A 66 -11.29 -11.25 -1.27
N ASN A 67 -11.75 -11.53 -0.06
CA ASN A 67 -12.49 -10.55 0.76
C ASN A 67 -11.60 -9.36 1.14
N GLU A 68 -10.36 -9.61 1.51
CA GLU A 68 -9.43 -8.55 1.89
C GLU A 68 -9.08 -7.67 0.70
N ARG A 69 -8.84 -8.27 -0.48
CA ARG A 69 -8.61 -7.53 -1.70
C ARG A 69 -9.80 -6.66 -2.08
N ASN A 70 -11.02 -7.20 -1.97
CA ASN A 70 -12.23 -6.46 -2.29
C ASN A 70 -12.41 -5.27 -1.34
N TYR A 71 -12.17 -5.48 -0.05
CA TYR A 71 -12.20 -4.40 0.94
C TYR A 71 -11.19 -3.32 0.61
N PHE A 72 -9.95 -3.71 0.30
CA PHE A 72 -8.89 -2.80 -0.11
C PHE A 72 -9.33 -1.94 -1.30
N ASN A 73 -9.81 -2.57 -2.37
CA ASN A 73 -10.25 -1.86 -3.57
C ASN A 73 -11.38 -0.88 -3.27
N ASN A 74 -12.34 -1.28 -2.45
CA ASN A 74 -13.47 -0.41 -2.10
C ASN A 74 -12.99 0.83 -1.34
N GLN A 75 -12.07 0.67 -0.40
CA GLN A 75 -11.54 1.79 0.37
C GLN A 75 -10.72 2.75 -0.51
N VAL A 76 -9.90 2.20 -1.40
CA VAL A 76 -9.13 3.03 -2.34
C VAL A 76 -10.09 3.82 -3.25
N ASN A 77 -11.10 3.16 -3.82
CA ASN A 77 -12.05 3.82 -4.71
C ASN A 77 -12.83 4.92 -4.00
N GLU A 78 -13.17 4.71 -2.74
CA GLU A 78 -13.96 5.66 -1.96
C GLU A 78 -13.17 6.88 -1.51
N HIS A 79 -11.90 6.71 -1.19
CA HIS A 79 -11.15 7.70 -0.41
C HIS A 79 -9.95 8.32 -1.12
N LEU A 80 -9.44 7.75 -2.21
CA LEU A 80 -8.29 8.30 -2.93
C LEU A 80 -8.70 8.90 -4.26
N THR A 81 -8.29 10.15 -4.50
CA THR A 81 -8.59 10.89 -5.73
C THR A 81 -7.33 11.62 -6.21
N PRO A 82 -6.89 11.43 -7.46
CA PRO A 82 -7.32 10.38 -8.39
C PRO A 82 -6.92 8.99 -7.90
N ARG A 83 -7.66 7.97 -8.32
CA ARG A 83 -7.34 6.61 -7.93
C ARG A 83 -5.98 6.20 -8.51
N PRO A 84 -5.01 5.77 -7.70
CA PRO A 84 -3.72 5.30 -8.24
C PRO A 84 -3.91 4.09 -9.14
N LYS A 85 -3.07 4.00 -10.15
CA LYS A 85 -2.96 2.78 -10.96
C LYS A 85 -2.17 1.77 -10.15
N MET A 86 -2.77 0.62 -9.90
CA MET A 86 -2.14 -0.40 -9.06
C MET A 86 -2.24 -1.75 -9.72
N GLU A 87 -1.26 -2.60 -9.48
CA GLU A 87 -1.32 -4.02 -9.83
C GLU A 87 -1.44 -4.81 -8.55
N ILE A 88 -2.52 -5.60 -8.45
CA ILE A 88 -2.80 -6.43 -7.27
C ILE A 88 -2.66 -7.89 -7.67
N SER A 89 -1.85 -8.65 -6.95
CA SER A 89 -1.64 -10.06 -7.21
C SER A 89 -1.61 -10.84 -5.90
N PHE A 90 -1.92 -12.13 -5.98
CA PHE A 90 -1.80 -13.04 -4.85
C PHE A 90 -0.50 -13.82 -4.98
N LEU A 91 0.22 -13.96 -3.86
CA LEU A 91 1.38 -14.83 -3.75
C LEU A 91 0.96 -16.06 -2.96
N ARG A 92 0.95 -17.22 -3.64
CA ARG A 92 0.53 -18.48 -3.04
C ARG A 92 1.71 -19.15 -2.35
N TYR A 93 1.45 -19.74 -1.19
CA TYR A 93 2.41 -20.58 -0.50
C TYR A 93 1.67 -21.68 0.28
N GLU A 94 2.39 -22.67 0.77
CA GLU A 94 1.80 -23.77 1.52
C GLU A 94 2.39 -23.83 2.93
N VAL A 95 1.53 -24.04 3.91
CA VAL A 95 1.90 -24.30 5.30
C VAL A 95 1.08 -25.51 5.77
N LYS A 96 1.79 -26.59 6.20
CA LYS A 96 1.14 -27.80 6.68
C LYS A 96 0.09 -28.33 5.69
N GLU A 97 0.46 -28.37 4.42
CA GLU A 97 -0.38 -28.84 3.29
C GLU A 97 -1.61 -27.98 3.01
N LYS A 98 -1.69 -26.78 3.61
CA LYS A 98 -2.76 -25.82 3.33
C LYS A 98 -2.25 -24.69 2.46
N GLU A 99 -3.06 -24.31 1.46
CA GLU A 99 -2.76 -23.15 0.63
C GLU A 99 -3.07 -21.87 1.39
N ARG A 100 -2.11 -20.96 1.35
CA ARG A 100 -2.23 -19.63 1.93
C ARG A 100 -1.87 -18.59 0.89
N TYR A 101 -2.31 -17.37 1.09
CA TYR A 101 -2.12 -16.28 0.13
C TYR A 101 -1.74 -15.00 0.85
N ILE A 102 -0.76 -14.33 0.25
CA ILE A 102 -0.38 -12.95 0.59
C ILE A 102 -0.89 -12.09 -0.57
N ILE A 103 -1.32 -10.88 -0.26
CA ILE A 103 -1.73 -9.92 -1.28
C ILE A 103 -0.58 -8.95 -1.51
N ARG A 104 -0.15 -8.81 -2.76
CA ARG A 104 0.88 -7.84 -3.14
C ARG A 104 0.22 -6.75 -3.97
N VAL A 105 0.41 -5.50 -3.55
CA VAL A 105 -0.10 -4.32 -4.24
C VAL A 105 1.09 -3.49 -4.70
N CYS A 106 1.30 -3.40 -6.01
CA CYS A 106 2.34 -2.55 -6.58
C CYS A 106 1.72 -1.20 -6.95
N VAL A 107 2.20 -0.13 -6.32
CA VAL A 107 1.70 1.22 -6.48
C VAL A 107 2.76 2.03 -7.23
N PRO A 108 2.56 2.37 -8.51
CA PRO A 108 3.51 3.22 -9.22
C PRO A 108 3.38 4.67 -8.76
N GLU A 109 4.45 5.43 -8.97
CA GLU A 109 4.37 6.88 -8.84
C GLU A 109 3.29 7.40 -9.79
N SER A 110 2.35 8.20 -9.28
CA SER A 110 1.25 8.71 -10.09
C SER A 110 1.71 9.81 -11.03
N GLU A 111 1.19 9.79 -12.25
CA GLU A 111 1.46 10.84 -13.24
C GLU A 111 0.76 12.15 -12.86
N ILE A 112 -0.43 12.03 -12.26
CA ILE A 112 -1.21 13.18 -11.78
C ILE A 112 -1.12 13.23 -10.27
N LYS A 113 -0.58 14.32 -9.74
CA LYS A 113 -0.38 14.53 -8.31
C LYS A 113 -0.93 15.90 -7.91
N PRO A 114 -1.31 16.05 -6.65
CA PRO A 114 -1.26 15.07 -5.58
C PRO A 114 -2.44 14.09 -5.64
N VAL A 115 -2.19 12.86 -5.17
CA VAL A 115 -3.25 11.93 -4.83
C VAL A 115 -3.73 12.31 -3.43
N ILE A 116 -5.00 12.66 -3.31
CA ILE A 116 -5.59 13.18 -2.08
C ILE A 116 -6.39 12.06 -1.40
N LEU A 117 -6.13 11.85 -0.12
CA LEU A 117 -6.94 10.98 0.73
C LEU A 117 -7.99 11.82 1.41
N GLN A 118 -9.26 11.49 1.21
CA GLN A 118 -10.36 12.16 1.87
C GLN A 118 -11.16 11.15 2.67
N TYR A 119 -11.22 11.35 3.98
CA TYR A 119 -11.90 10.44 4.90
C TYR A 119 -12.71 11.24 5.89
N LYS A 120 -14.02 10.94 5.98
CA LYS A 120 -14.96 11.64 6.86
C LYS A 120 -14.90 13.18 6.67
N GLY A 121 -14.79 13.61 5.41
CA GLY A 121 -14.74 15.02 5.07
C GLY A 121 -13.41 15.73 5.32
N VAL A 122 -12.39 15.01 5.78
CA VAL A 122 -11.07 15.59 6.04
C VAL A 122 -10.10 15.17 4.93
N PRO A 123 -9.58 16.12 4.12
CA PRO A 123 -8.60 15.80 3.11
C PRO A 123 -7.19 15.73 3.70
N GLY A 124 -6.36 14.88 3.12
CA GLY A 124 -4.96 14.76 3.49
C GLY A 124 -4.11 14.44 2.26
N ILE A 125 -2.92 15.01 2.21
CA ILE A 125 -1.93 14.72 1.18
C ILE A 125 -0.71 14.17 1.89
N TYR A 126 -0.34 12.94 1.56
CA TYR A 126 0.71 12.19 2.24
C TYR A 126 1.88 11.92 1.32
N MET A 127 3.07 11.85 1.91
CA MET A 127 4.30 11.52 1.21
C MET A 127 4.98 10.33 1.88
N ARG A 128 5.43 9.38 1.08
CA ARG A 128 6.26 8.30 1.59
C ARG A 128 7.68 8.80 1.81
N ARG A 129 8.14 8.66 3.04
CA ARG A 129 9.52 8.94 3.44
C ARG A 129 10.29 7.62 3.51
N GLU A 130 11.50 7.68 3.96
CA GLU A 130 12.29 6.48 4.21
C GLU A 130 11.70 5.72 5.40
N GLY A 131 10.99 4.63 5.11
CA GLY A 131 10.41 3.76 6.12
C GLY A 131 9.10 4.22 6.76
N PHE A 132 8.55 5.39 6.40
CA PHE A 132 7.30 5.87 6.98
C PHE A 132 6.57 6.82 6.05
N THR A 133 5.32 7.13 6.39
CA THR A 133 4.46 8.05 5.64
C THR A 133 3.97 9.16 6.57
N ASN A 134 4.08 10.41 6.13
CA ASN A 134 3.48 11.54 6.85
C ASN A 134 2.91 12.58 5.88
N GLY A 135 2.33 13.63 6.43
CA GLY A 135 1.77 14.71 5.62
C GLY A 135 2.81 15.41 4.77
N ALA A 136 2.42 15.78 3.56
CA ALA A 136 3.26 16.53 2.64
C ALA A 136 3.39 17.98 3.13
N THR A 137 4.55 18.58 2.89
CA THR A 137 4.76 20.01 3.14
C THR A 137 4.07 20.83 2.04
N TYR A 138 3.85 22.11 2.31
CA TYR A 138 3.27 22.99 1.28
C TYR A 138 4.16 23.09 0.04
N GLU A 139 5.48 23.11 0.22
CA GLU A 139 6.41 23.10 -0.91
C GLU A 139 6.27 21.83 -1.76
N GLU A 140 6.17 20.69 -1.13
CA GLU A 140 5.97 19.41 -1.81
C GLU A 140 4.68 19.40 -2.61
N ILE A 141 3.60 19.94 -2.04
CA ILE A 141 2.30 20.02 -2.71
C ILE A 141 2.38 20.89 -3.96
N ILE A 142 3.05 22.03 -3.85
CA ILE A 142 3.23 22.95 -4.98
C ILE A 142 4.03 22.27 -6.09
N VAL A 143 5.13 21.60 -5.73
CA VAL A 143 5.99 20.89 -6.70
C VAL A 143 5.22 19.77 -7.39
N MET A 144 4.44 19.00 -6.65
CA MET A 144 3.62 17.95 -7.23
C MET A 144 2.61 18.49 -8.25
N GLY A 145 1.96 19.60 -7.94
CA GLY A 145 1.03 20.25 -8.84
C GLY A 145 1.68 20.76 -10.11
N GLN A 146 2.89 21.33 -10.01
CA GLN A 146 3.66 21.79 -11.16
C GLN A 146 4.08 20.64 -12.07
N LYS A 147 4.59 19.56 -11.50
CA LYS A 147 4.97 18.35 -12.26
C LYS A 147 3.80 17.81 -13.06
N SER A 148 2.61 17.76 -12.47
CA SER A 148 1.41 17.28 -13.16
C SER A 148 1.03 18.14 -14.35
N ARG A 149 1.33 19.45 -14.30
CA ARG A 149 1.04 20.36 -15.41
C ARG A 149 2.04 20.22 -16.57
N GLU A 150 3.24 19.75 -16.28
CA GLU A 150 4.29 19.57 -17.27
C GLU A 150 4.13 18.27 -18.07
N THR A 151 3.30 17.37 -17.60
CA THR A 151 2.99 16.14 -18.29
C THR A 151 1.64 16.26 -19.01
#